data_443e2f002e8d1e36893a225f166d9913
#
_entry.id   443e2f002e8d1e36893a225f166d9913
#
_cell.length_a   1.000
_cell.length_b   1.000
_cell.length_c   1.000
_cell.angle_alpha   90.00
_cell.angle_beta   90.00
_cell.angle_gamma   90.00
#
_symmetry.space_group_name_H-M   'P 1'
#
loop_
_entity.id
_entity.type
_entity.pdbx_description
1 polymer ?
#
loop_
_entity_poly.entity_id
_entity_poly.type
_entity_poly.pdbx_seq_one_letter_code
_entity_poly.pdbx_strand_id
1 'polypeptide(L)'
;MRLRLAMRISEVSPALAKETVEEVMGNPTKYPIMESNDDNAFFWWIGTDPNYYEPMADGYRTRKTEYCAADVIVDHMNTREDPRRSSYFQPTKESVEAGEPKYVGYTIGAKANAVASKYSIWGARFFTDLAGFSPYMRVAEPWFCVAEASMLGWNTGISAEDAYNKAVTYSMEENSVSCLLYTSPSPRDA
;
A
#
# COMPACT_ATOMS: atom_id res chain seq x y z
N MET A 1 -0.15 -12.18 -10.29
CA MET A 1 -1.41 -12.80 -9.82
C MET A 1 -1.22 -14.20 -9.24
N ARG A 2 -0.53 -15.14 -9.90
CA ARG A 2 -0.32 -16.52 -9.37
C ARG A 2 0.30 -16.56 -7.98
N LEU A 3 1.35 -15.77 -7.71
CA LEU A 3 1.97 -15.68 -6.37
C LEU A 3 0.98 -15.25 -5.30
N ARG A 4 0.19 -14.19 -5.57
CA ARG A 4 -0.87 -13.73 -4.65
C ARG A 4 -1.86 -14.86 -4.31
N LEU A 5 -2.34 -15.59 -5.32
CA LEU A 5 -3.28 -16.69 -5.11
C LEU A 5 -2.64 -17.86 -4.36
N ALA A 6 -1.39 -18.22 -4.68
CA ALA A 6 -0.66 -19.25 -3.97
C ALA A 6 -0.52 -18.92 -2.48
N MET A 7 -0.10 -17.70 -2.13
CA MET A 7 0.03 -17.29 -0.73
C MET A 7 -1.33 -17.26 0.01
N ARG A 8 -2.43 -16.94 -0.68
CA ARG A 8 -3.78 -16.99 -0.08
C ARG A 8 -4.24 -18.38 0.33
N ILE A 9 -3.71 -19.42 -0.29
CA ILE A 9 -4.06 -20.82 0.02
C ILE A 9 -2.94 -21.55 0.80
N SER A 10 -1.90 -20.84 1.21
CA SER A 10 -0.69 -21.44 1.82
C SER A 10 -0.99 -22.25 3.08
N GLU A 11 -1.97 -21.85 3.89
CA GLU A 11 -2.38 -22.58 5.09
C GLU A 11 -3.35 -23.74 4.78
N VAL A 12 -4.21 -23.56 3.77
CA VAL A 12 -5.26 -24.55 3.43
C VAL A 12 -4.72 -25.65 2.53
N SER A 13 -3.83 -25.33 1.63
CA SER A 13 -3.19 -26.25 0.66
C SER A 13 -1.72 -25.94 0.48
N PRO A 14 -0.88 -26.15 1.50
CA PRO A 14 0.53 -25.75 1.48
C PRO A 14 1.35 -26.40 0.39
N ALA A 15 1.06 -27.66 0.03
CA ALA A 15 1.77 -28.36 -1.03
C ALA A 15 1.55 -27.72 -2.40
N LEU A 16 0.29 -27.42 -2.75
CA LEU A 16 -0.05 -26.75 -4.01
C LEU A 16 0.48 -25.30 -4.05
N ALA A 17 0.40 -24.59 -2.92
CA ALA A 17 0.94 -23.25 -2.80
C ALA A 17 2.44 -23.23 -3.05
N LYS A 18 3.19 -24.12 -2.38
CA LYS A 18 4.63 -24.28 -2.55
C LYS A 18 4.99 -24.59 -4.00
N GLU A 19 4.39 -25.64 -4.58
CA GLU A 19 4.62 -26.02 -5.97
C GLU A 19 4.40 -24.85 -6.93
N THR A 20 3.30 -24.10 -6.73
CA THR A 20 2.98 -22.94 -7.56
C THR A 20 4.02 -21.82 -7.45
N VAL A 21 4.48 -21.50 -6.24
CA VAL A 21 5.51 -20.47 -6.04
C VAL A 21 6.83 -20.91 -6.65
N GLU A 22 7.27 -22.14 -6.37
CA GLU A 22 8.54 -22.68 -6.89
C GLU A 22 8.52 -22.81 -8.43
N GLU A 23 7.36 -23.16 -9.02
CA GLU A 23 7.20 -23.15 -10.49
C GLU A 23 7.36 -21.75 -11.06
N VAL A 24 6.71 -20.75 -10.46
CA VAL A 24 6.78 -19.35 -10.92
C VAL A 24 8.19 -18.81 -10.80
N MET A 25 8.82 -18.96 -9.64
CA MET A 25 10.14 -18.42 -9.36
C MET A 25 11.25 -19.15 -10.13
N GLY A 26 11.08 -20.46 -10.37
CA GLY A 26 12.04 -21.27 -11.14
C GLY A 26 11.96 -21.09 -12.66
N ASN A 27 10.94 -20.41 -13.18
CA ASN A 27 10.74 -20.26 -14.63
C ASN A 27 10.42 -18.82 -15.03
N PRO A 28 11.35 -17.87 -14.83
CA PRO A 28 11.10 -16.44 -15.05
C PRO A 28 10.75 -16.10 -16.51
N THR A 29 11.23 -16.86 -17.47
CA THR A 29 10.87 -16.67 -18.89
C THR A 29 9.42 -17.03 -19.18
N LYS A 30 8.90 -18.08 -18.54
CA LYS A 30 7.50 -18.53 -18.71
C LYS A 30 6.53 -17.73 -17.83
N TYR A 31 6.97 -17.34 -16.65
CA TYR A 31 6.19 -16.65 -15.64
C TYR A 31 6.92 -15.40 -15.16
N PRO A 32 7.03 -14.36 -16.00
CA PRO A 32 7.66 -13.12 -15.57
C PRO A 32 6.86 -12.52 -14.40
N ILE A 33 7.59 -12.00 -13.41
CA ILE A 33 7.03 -11.22 -12.31
C ILE A 33 7.35 -9.74 -12.50
N MET A 34 6.62 -8.89 -11.81
CA MET A 34 6.84 -7.44 -11.87
C MET A 34 8.21 -7.09 -11.28
N GLU A 35 8.99 -6.27 -11.97
CA GLU A 35 10.38 -5.94 -11.63
C GLU A 35 10.62 -4.43 -11.43
N SER A 36 9.62 -3.59 -11.74
CA SER A 36 9.70 -2.15 -11.58
C SER A 36 8.34 -1.53 -11.29
N ASN A 37 8.29 -0.28 -10.86
CA ASN A 37 7.04 0.46 -10.69
C ASN A 37 6.33 0.75 -12.04
N ASP A 38 7.03 0.62 -13.17
CA ASP A 38 6.42 0.72 -14.51
C ASP A 38 5.53 -0.49 -14.83
N ASP A 39 5.76 -1.63 -14.14
CA ASP A 39 4.93 -2.84 -14.26
C ASP A 39 3.65 -2.77 -13.41
N ASN A 40 3.44 -1.70 -12.63
CA ASN A 40 2.26 -1.55 -11.80
C ASN A 40 0.97 -1.62 -12.64
N ALA A 41 0.10 -2.56 -12.30
CA ALA A 41 -1.18 -2.73 -12.98
C ALA A 41 -2.21 -1.75 -12.39
N PHE A 42 -2.33 -0.59 -13.00
CA PHE A 42 -3.30 0.45 -12.66
C PHE A 42 -4.35 0.60 -13.75
N PHE A 43 -5.58 0.76 -13.35
CA PHE A 43 -6.63 1.25 -14.22
C PHE A 43 -6.67 2.77 -14.14
N TRP A 44 -6.45 3.45 -15.25
CA TRP A 44 -6.50 4.91 -15.36
C TRP A 44 -7.87 5.35 -15.83
N TRP A 45 -8.46 6.26 -15.09
CA TRP A 45 -9.76 6.82 -15.41
C TRP A 45 -9.62 7.94 -16.46
N ILE A 46 -10.67 8.15 -17.25
CA ILE A 46 -10.64 9.15 -18.35
C ILE A 46 -10.69 10.58 -17.78
N GLY A 47 -11.45 10.81 -16.71
CA GLY A 47 -11.49 12.08 -16.00
C GLY A 47 -12.20 13.24 -16.72
N THR A 48 -12.67 13.06 -17.95
CA THR A 48 -13.35 14.11 -18.75
C THR A 48 -14.87 13.93 -18.84
N ASP A 49 -15.39 12.75 -18.51
CA ASP A 49 -16.81 12.42 -18.49
C ASP A 49 -17.20 11.98 -17.06
N PRO A 50 -18.28 12.53 -16.48
CA PRO A 50 -18.74 12.17 -15.13
C PRO A 50 -18.96 10.68 -14.88
N ASN A 51 -19.27 9.90 -15.93
CA ASN A 51 -19.44 8.45 -15.82
C ASN A 51 -18.11 7.69 -15.68
N TYR A 52 -16.99 8.37 -15.93
CA TYR A 52 -15.63 7.80 -15.94
C TYR A 52 -14.65 8.59 -15.07
N TYR A 53 -15.13 9.21 -14.00
CA TYR A 53 -14.29 9.81 -12.98
C TYR A 53 -13.70 8.74 -12.06
N GLU A 54 -12.49 8.97 -11.56
CA GLU A 54 -11.92 8.18 -10.49
C GLU A 54 -12.84 8.23 -9.26
N PRO A 55 -13.32 7.08 -8.74
CA PRO A 55 -14.41 7.07 -7.74
C PRO A 55 -14.06 7.76 -6.41
N MET A 56 -12.81 7.72 -5.96
CA MET A 56 -12.40 8.39 -4.73
C MET A 56 -12.34 9.91 -4.93
N ALA A 57 -11.85 10.36 -6.08
CA ALA A 57 -11.79 11.78 -6.42
C ALA A 57 -13.20 12.35 -6.60
N ASP A 58 -14.11 11.64 -7.27
CA ASP A 58 -15.50 12.07 -7.41
C ASP A 58 -16.24 12.05 -6.07
N GLY A 59 -16.05 11.00 -5.27
CA GLY A 59 -16.60 10.91 -3.92
C GLY A 59 -16.10 12.05 -3.02
N TYR A 60 -14.81 12.38 -3.06
CA TYR A 60 -14.26 13.49 -2.28
C TYR A 60 -14.82 14.85 -2.75
N ARG A 61 -14.92 15.07 -4.05
CA ARG A 61 -15.49 16.30 -4.63
C ARG A 61 -16.89 16.60 -4.09
N THR A 62 -17.71 15.55 -3.90
CA THR A 62 -19.11 15.67 -3.48
C THR A 62 -19.29 15.55 -1.96
N ARG A 63 -18.42 14.83 -1.24
CA ARG A 63 -18.58 14.43 0.17
C ARG A 63 -17.32 14.57 1.00
N LYS A 64 -16.49 15.56 0.70
CA LYS A 64 -15.17 15.74 1.33
C LYS A 64 -15.13 15.77 2.86
N THR A 65 -16.27 16.05 3.52
CA THR A 65 -16.38 16.06 4.98
C THR A 65 -16.80 14.71 5.58
N GLU A 66 -17.07 13.71 4.75
CA GLU A 66 -17.56 12.39 5.19
C GLU A 66 -16.44 11.35 5.31
N TYR A 67 -15.22 11.70 4.92
CA TYR A 67 -14.09 10.78 4.89
C TYR A 67 -13.06 11.11 5.95
N CYS A 68 -12.65 10.10 6.69
CA CYS A 68 -11.52 10.18 7.63
C CYS A 68 -10.61 8.96 7.43
N ALA A 69 -9.31 9.14 7.67
CA ALA A 69 -8.38 8.04 7.73
C ALA A 69 -8.61 7.23 9.02
N ALA A 70 -8.49 5.90 8.95
CA ALA A 70 -8.61 5.05 10.12
C ALA A 70 -7.40 5.19 11.06
N ASP A 71 -7.66 5.18 12.37
CA ASP A 71 -6.62 5.26 13.41
C ASP A 71 -5.59 4.13 13.29
N VAL A 72 -6.03 2.90 13.07
CA VAL A 72 -5.15 1.72 12.98
C VAL A 72 -3.97 1.94 12.02
N ILE A 73 -4.20 2.48 10.83
CA ILE A 73 -3.12 2.69 9.86
C ILE A 73 -2.36 3.99 10.13
N VAL A 74 -3.05 5.06 10.56
CA VAL A 74 -2.40 6.33 10.87
C VAL A 74 -1.46 6.20 12.05
N ASP A 75 -1.89 5.55 13.14
CA ASP A 75 -1.08 5.34 14.34
C ASP A 75 0.08 4.39 14.08
N HIS A 76 -0.14 3.35 13.26
CA HIS A 76 0.93 2.46 12.83
C HIS A 76 2.05 3.22 12.09
N MET A 77 1.67 4.11 11.16
CA MET A 77 2.65 4.93 10.42
C MET A 77 3.28 6.02 11.28
N ASN A 78 2.52 6.60 12.23
CA ASN A 78 3.03 7.58 13.19
C ASN A 78 4.10 6.98 14.09
N THR A 79 3.82 5.82 14.70
CA THR A 79 4.73 5.13 15.64
C THR A 79 6.05 4.74 14.97
N ARG A 80 6.03 4.47 13.68
CA ARG A 80 7.23 4.07 12.90
C ARG A 80 7.87 5.22 12.13
N GLU A 81 7.34 6.43 12.27
CA GLU A 81 7.78 7.59 11.47
C GLU A 81 7.85 7.30 9.98
N ASP A 82 6.91 6.46 9.47
CA ASP A 82 6.90 5.99 8.10
C ASP A 82 6.86 7.17 7.12
N PRO A 83 7.87 7.36 6.26
CA PRO A 83 7.95 8.51 5.37
C PRO A 83 6.85 8.54 4.31
N ARG A 84 6.21 7.39 4.01
CA ARG A 84 5.08 7.31 3.08
C ARG A 84 3.80 7.94 3.63
N ARG A 85 3.77 8.24 4.93
CA ARG A 85 2.60 8.82 5.61
C ARG A 85 2.07 10.07 4.89
N SER A 86 2.94 10.97 4.45
CA SER A 86 2.55 12.19 3.74
C SER A 86 2.00 11.92 2.32
N SER A 87 2.32 10.78 1.72
CA SER A 87 1.73 10.34 0.46
C SER A 87 0.34 9.71 0.66
N TYR A 88 0.16 8.95 1.75
CA TYR A 88 -1.10 8.26 2.04
C TYR A 88 -2.15 9.15 2.69
N PHE A 89 -1.72 10.14 3.49
CA PHE A 89 -2.63 10.97 4.28
C PHE A 89 -2.25 12.45 4.22
N GLN A 90 -3.24 13.30 4.47
CA GLN A 90 -3.02 14.71 4.79
C GLN A 90 -3.02 14.90 6.31
N PRO A 91 -2.24 15.84 6.84
CA PRO A 91 -2.35 16.24 8.23
C PRO A 91 -3.75 16.83 8.51
N THR A 92 -4.16 16.85 9.76
CA THR A 92 -5.46 17.41 10.12
C THR A 92 -5.50 18.91 9.83
N LYS A 93 -6.67 19.41 9.40
CA LYS A 93 -6.83 20.83 9.08
C LYS A 93 -6.52 21.73 10.28
N GLU A 94 -7.01 21.38 11.47
CA GLU A 94 -6.74 22.12 12.71
C GLU A 94 -5.24 22.20 13.02
N SER A 95 -4.50 21.12 12.84
CA SER A 95 -3.06 21.09 13.12
C SER A 95 -2.25 21.94 12.13
N VAL A 96 -2.67 21.97 10.87
CA VAL A 96 -2.05 22.83 9.84
C VAL A 96 -2.30 24.31 10.14
N GLU A 97 -3.53 24.67 10.52
CA GLU A 97 -3.90 26.04 10.91
C GLU A 97 -3.16 26.51 12.18
N ALA A 98 -2.85 25.56 13.09
CA ALA A 98 -2.05 25.83 14.29
C ALA A 98 -0.54 25.90 14.03
N GLY A 99 -0.07 25.62 12.80
CA GLY A 99 1.35 25.60 12.44
C GLY A 99 2.13 24.35 12.90
N GLU A 100 1.43 23.33 13.40
CA GLU A 100 2.02 22.08 13.89
C GLU A 100 1.36 20.88 13.20
N PRO A 101 1.66 20.56 11.93
CA PRO A 101 1.00 19.50 11.19
C PRO A 101 1.07 18.13 11.88
N LYS A 102 -0.08 17.53 12.16
CA LYS A 102 -0.21 16.21 12.82
C LYS A 102 -1.13 15.31 12.01
N TYR A 103 -0.88 14.01 12.07
CA TYR A 103 -1.73 12.99 11.47
C TYR A 103 -2.51 12.29 12.58
N VAL A 104 -3.83 12.31 12.47
CA VAL A 104 -4.76 11.74 13.46
C VAL A 104 -5.80 10.90 12.75
N GLY A 105 -5.89 9.64 13.12
CA GLY A 105 -6.89 8.72 12.58
C GLY A 105 -8.20 8.76 13.36
N TYR A 106 -9.30 8.41 12.71
CA TYR A 106 -10.60 8.24 13.33
C TYR A 106 -10.83 6.78 13.70
N THR A 107 -11.27 6.52 14.93
CA THR A 107 -11.49 5.17 15.43
C THR A 107 -12.68 4.51 14.74
N ILE A 108 -12.41 3.39 14.06
CA ILE A 108 -13.44 2.62 13.34
C ILE A 108 -14.52 2.14 14.33
N GLY A 109 -15.78 2.43 13.97
CA GLY A 109 -16.92 2.03 14.79
C GLY A 109 -17.20 2.94 16.00
N ALA A 110 -16.49 4.06 16.15
CA ALA A 110 -16.80 5.05 17.18
C ALA A 110 -18.24 5.58 17.04
N LYS A 111 -18.91 5.77 18.18
CA LYS A 111 -20.30 6.24 18.20
C LYS A 111 -20.46 7.76 18.02
N ALA A 112 -19.39 8.52 18.22
CA ALA A 112 -19.41 9.97 18.09
C ALA A 112 -19.27 10.39 16.63
N ASN A 113 -19.97 11.46 16.25
CA ASN A 113 -19.78 12.06 14.93
C ASN A 113 -18.36 12.61 14.80
N ALA A 114 -17.69 12.27 13.70
CA ALA A 114 -16.38 12.82 13.40
C ALA A 114 -16.49 14.31 13.05
N VAL A 115 -15.63 15.13 13.67
CA VAL A 115 -15.40 16.50 13.24
C VAL A 115 -14.25 16.45 12.23
N ALA A 116 -14.56 16.59 10.94
CA ALA A 116 -13.62 16.36 9.85
C ALA A 116 -12.29 17.13 9.97
N SER A 117 -12.31 18.34 10.54
CA SER A 117 -11.10 19.17 10.74
C SER A 117 -10.07 18.55 11.70
N LYS A 118 -10.52 17.64 12.60
CA LYS A 118 -9.70 16.99 13.63
C LYS A 118 -9.03 15.71 13.18
N TYR A 119 -9.42 15.19 12.03
CA TYR A 119 -8.93 13.92 11.53
C TYR A 119 -8.25 14.07 10.18
N SER A 120 -7.26 13.21 9.94
CA SER A 120 -6.60 13.08 8.64
C SER A 120 -7.55 12.51 7.61
N ILE A 121 -7.34 12.90 6.37
CA ILE A 121 -7.98 12.34 5.19
C ILE A 121 -6.91 11.73 4.28
N TRP A 122 -7.32 11.11 3.19
CA TRP A 122 -6.40 10.54 2.20
C TRP A 122 -5.44 11.58 1.63
N GLY A 123 -4.29 11.13 1.19
CA GLY A 123 -3.31 11.94 0.49
C GLY A 123 -3.87 12.50 -0.83
N ALA A 124 -3.40 13.67 -1.21
CA ALA A 124 -3.90 14.40 -2.38
C ALA A 124 -3.88 13.55 -3.66
N ARG A 125 -2.89 12.69 -3.83
CA ARG A 125 -2.75 11.79 -5.00
C ARG A 125 -3.97 10.89 -5.26
N PHE A 126 -4.81 10.65 -4.25
CA PHE A 126 -5.94 9.74 -4.37
C PHE A 126 -7.27 10.43 -4.68
N PHE A 127 -7.34 11.75 -4.63
CA PHE A 127 -8.62 12.44 -4.79
C PHE A 127 -8.57 13.78 -5.54
N THR A 128 -7.39 14.26 -5.93
CA THR A 128 -7.30 15.54 -6.65
C THR A 128 -7.49 15.40 -8.15
N ASP A 129 -7.30 14.21 -8.67
CA ASP A 129 -7.35 13.94 -10.11
C ASP A 129 -8.53 13.03 -10.48
N LEU A 130 -9.48 13.58 -11.22
CA LEU A 130 -10.62 12.81 -11.75
C LEU A 130 -10.20 11.80 -12.82
N ALA A 131 -9.01 11.98 -13.44
CA ALA A 131 -8.34 11.02 -14.29
C ALA A 131 -7.36 10.12 -13.52
N GLY A 132 -7.51 10.03 -12.20
CA GLY A 132 -6.69 9.24 -11.31
C GLY A 132 -6.69 7.75 -11.63
N PHE A 133 -6.09 6.97 -10.74
CA PHE A 133 -5.88 5.54 -10.95
C PHE A 133 -6.51 4.67 -9.86
N SER A 134 -6.98 3.49 -10.28
CA SER A 134 -7.38 2.42 -9.36
C SER A 134 -6.35 1.28 -9.44
N PRO A 135 -5.65 0.94 -8.35
CA PRO A 135 -4.61 -0.08 -8.38
C PRO A 135 -5.21 -1.50 -8.35
N TYR A 136 -4.80 -2.35 -9.30
CA TYR A 136 -5.09 -3.77 -9.30
C TYR A 136 -3.98 -4.59 -8.65
N MET A 137 -2.73 -4.25 -8.96
CA MET A 137 -1.54 -4.89 -8.40
C MET A 137 -0.36 -3.93 -8.47
N ARG A 138 0.38 -3.85 -7.40
CA ARG A 138 1.63 -3.11 -7.29
C ARG A 138 2.81 -4.06 -7.25
N VAL A 139 3.94 -3.66 -7.80
CA VAL A 139 5.17 -4.47 -7.83
C VAL A 139 5.64 -4.90 -6.43
N ALA A 140 5.41 -4.09 -5.42
CA ALA A 140 5.76 -4.44 -4.03
C ALA A 140 5.03 -5.71 -3.54
N GLU A 141 3.80 -5.94 -3.97
CA GLU A 141 2.99 -7.06 -3.47
C GLU A 141 3.54 -8.44 -3.85
N PRO A 142 3.85 -8.76 -5.13
CA PRO A 142 4.45 -10.05 -5.44
C PRO A 142 5.79 -10.27 -4.73
N TRP A 143 6.60 -9.22 -4.48
CA TRP A 143 7.85 -9.37 -3.75
C TRP A 143 7.66 -9.61 -2.25
N PHE A 144 6.61 -9.06 -1.62
CA PHE A 144 6.21 -9.48 -0.27
C PHE A 144 5.75 -10.94 -0.25
N CYS A 145 5.01 -11.41 -1.26
CA CYS A 145 4.64 -12.82 -1.37
C CYS A 145 5.88 -13.73 -1.50
N VAL A 146 6.89 -13.31 -2.26
CA VAL A 146 8.17 -14.05 -2.38
C VAL A 146 8.91 -14.08 -1.05
N ALA A 147 8.96 -12.96 -0.32
CA ALA A 147 9.59 -12.90 0.99
C ALA A 147 8.93 -13.86 1.98
N GLU A 148 7.59 -13.85 2.05
CA GLU A 148 6.81 -14.76 2.89
C GLU A 148 7.05 -16.23 2.50
N ALA A 149 7.03 -16.56 1.22
CA ALA A 149 7.32 -17.91 0.74
C ALA A 149 8.74 -18.37 1.10
N SER A 150 9.74 -17.48 1.01
CA SER A 150 11.12 -17.78 1.43
C SER A 150 11.21 -18.02 2.94
N MET A 151 10.45 -17.28 3.77
CA MET A 151 10.36 -17.53 5.22
C MET A 151 9.73 -18.88 5.54
N LEU A 152 8.81 -19.38 4.72
CA LEU A 152 8.25 -20.73 4.83
C LEU A 152 9.22 -21.84 4.37
N GLY A 153 10.42 -21.47 3.95
CA GLY A 153 11.45 -22.41 3.48
C GLY A 153 11.21 -22.94 2.06
N TRP A 154 10.39 -22.25 1.25
CA TRP A 154 10.17 -22.62 -0.14
C TRP A 154 11.32 -22.11 -1.03
N ASN A 155 11.61 -22.84 -2.09
CA ASN A 155 12.69 -22.48 -3.00
C ASN A 155 12.25 -21.34 -3.95
N THR A 156 12.56 -20.11 -3.58
CA THR A 156 12.28 -18.91 -4.37
C THR A 156 13.47 -18.38 -5.14
N GLY A 157 14.67 -18.92 -4.89
CA GLY A 157 15.93 -18.47 -5.51
C GLY A 157 16.46 -17.15 -4.94
N ILE A 158 15.80 -16.59 -3.90
CA ILE A 158 16.19 -15.33 -3.23
C ILE A 158 15.93 -15.46 -1.72
N SER A 159 16.72 -14.76 -0.89
CA SER A 159 16.48 -14.74 0.55
C SER A 159 15.20 -13.98 0.91
N ALA A 160 14.61 -14.31 2.06
CA ALA A 160 13.44 -13.59 2.57
C ALA A 160 13.75 -12.11 2.81
N GLU A 161 14.93 -11.81 3.33
CA GLU A 161 15.40 -10.45 3.59
C GLU A 161 15.54 -9.63 2.30
N ASP A 162 16.21 -10.19 1.29
CA ASP A 162 16.41 -9.49 0.01
C ASP A 162 15.08 -9.24 -0.71
N ALA A 163 14.17 -10.22 -0.71
CA ALA A 163 12.85 -10.07 -1.30
C ALA A 163 12.01 -9.03 -0.56
N TYR A 164 12.06 -9.01 0.77
CA TYR A 164 11.40 -8.02 1.60
C TYR A 164 11.95 -6.61 1.33
N ASN A 165 13.27 -6.45 1.34
CA ASN A 165 13.93 -5.17 1.07
C ASN A 165 13.57 -4.64 -0.32
N LYS A 166 13.53 -5.53 -1.32
CA LYS A 166 13.10 -5.18 -2.68
C LYS A 166 11.64 -4.67 -2.69
N ALA A 167 10.73 -5.36 -2.01
CA ALA A 167 9.33 -4.93 -1.89
C ALA A 167 9.18 -3.57 -1.21
N VAL A 168 9.91 -3.33 -0.12
CA VAL A 168 9.91 -2.04 0.59
C VAL A 168 10.44 -0.94 -0.32
N THR A 169 11.54 -1.17 -1.02
CA THR A 169 12.12 -0.21 -1.98
C THR A 169 11.10 0.22 -3.02
N TYR A 170 10.44 -0.73 -3.69
CA TYR A 170 9.40 -0.41 -4.67
C TYR A 170 8.25 0.40 -4.07
N SER A 171 7.84 0.06 -2.84
CA SER A 171 6.78 0.82 -2.16
C SER A 171 7.20 2.24 -1.80
N MET A 172 8.46 2.46 -1.42
CA MET A 172 8.99 3.81 -1.15
C MET A 172 9.05 4.63 -2.44
N GLU A 173 9.62 4.07 -3.50
CA GLU A 173 9.74 4.71 -4.82
C GLU A 173 8.37 5.09 -5.39
N GLU A 174 7.38 4.19 -5.35
CA GLU A 174 6.00 4.47 -5.80
C GLU A 174 5.41 5.68 -5.07
N ASN A 175 5.75 5.87 -3.81
CA ASN A 175 5.28 6.99 -3.00
C ASN A 175 6.20 8.23 -3.06
N SER A 176 7.21 8.22 -3.95
CA SER A 176 8.16 9.33 -4.15
C SER A 176 8.89 9.73 -2.86
N VAL A 177 9.15 8.77 -1.99
CA VAL A 177 9.94 8.97 -0.77
C VAL A 177 11.25 8.19 -0.84
N SER A 178 12.31 8.75 -0.26
CA SER A 178 13.60 8.09 -0.21
C SER A 178 13.51 6.80 0.61
N CYS A 179 14.06 5.71 0.07
CA CYS A 179 14.14 4.45 0.79
C CYS A 179 15.23 4.53 1.87
N LEU A 180 14.81 4.61 3.13
CA LEU A 180 15.69 4.57 4.29
C LEU A 180 15.65 3.16 4.90
N LEU A 181 16.09 2.16 4.16
CA LEU A 181 16.13 0.75 4.61
C LEU A 181 16.85 0.56 5.95
N TYR A 182 17.77 1.46 6.27
CA TYR A 182 18.55 1.43 7.51
C TYR A 182 17.89 2.12 8.71
N THR A 183 16.75 2.81 8.51
CA THR A 183 16.05 3.54 9.58
C THR A 183 14.69 2.94 9.93
N SER A 184 14.21 1.99 9.15
CA SER A 184 13.01 1.22 9.53
C SER A 184 13.43 0.14 10.54
N PRO A 185 12.88 0.13 11.78
CA PRO A 185 13.14 -0.97 12.70
C PRO A 185 12.69 -2.28 12.04
N SER A 186 13.59 -3.26 12.04
CA SER A 186 13.27 -4.62 11.59
C SER A 186 12.08 -5.14 12.39
N PRO A 187 11.19 -5.96 11.80
CA PRO A 187 10.15 -6.68 12.55
C PRO A 187 10.72 -7.54 13.70
N ARG A 188 12.05 -7.74 13.74
CA ARG A 188 12.76 -8.44 14.83
C ARG A 188 13.07 -7.55 16.03
N ASP A 189 12.89 -6.23 15.88
CA ASP A 189 13.23 -5.25 16.94
C ASP A 189 11.98 -4.78 17.70
N ALA A 190 10.83 -5.43 17.48
CA ALA A 190 9.55 -5.17 18.11
C ALA A 190 9.12 -6.28 19.08
#